data_d37d6d03879980eee3561fc11ccf7894
#
_entry.id   d37d6d03879980eee3561fc11ccf7894
#
_cell.length_a   1.000
_cell.length_b   1.000
_cell.length_c   1.000
_cell.angle_alpha   90.00
_cell.angle_beta   90.00
_cell.angle_gamma   90.00
#
_symmetry.space_group_name_H-M   'P 1'
#
loop_
_entity.id
_entity.type
_entity.pdbx_description
1 polymer ?
#
loop_
_entity_poly.entity_id
_entity_poly.type
_entity_poly.pdbx_seq_one_letter_code
_entity_poly.pdbx_strand_id
1 'polypeptide(L)'
;YCNTVLMGIGMSSYDDRFDKYTKEMLSTILSKEYLHSVRDSYSEEILHKMGIKNVINTGCPTMWNLTPEHCIKIPIRKSKNVICTITDYNQDIERDQKMFDILVENYNQVFVWIQGDYDEQYIKRLNLDRKIVIVERGLEALDNILKQDNLDYVGTRLHAGIRALSFGHRSIIISIDNRAESIAKDTGLPIVYREDVNSKLEKKIQSEFVTKITLPVDNIERWKRQFKK
;
A
#
# COMPACT_ATOMS: atom_id res chain seq x y z
N TYR A 1 30.97 8.85 -12.85
CA TYR A 1 29.65 8.22 -13.23
C TYR A 1 28.96 7.80 -11.95
N CYS A 2 27.73 8.27 -11.75
CA CYS A 2 26.93 7.89 -10.59
C CYS A 2 26.26 6.54 -10.90
N ASN A 3 26.63 5.47 -10.20
CA ASN A 3 25.98 4.15 -10.34
C ASN A 3 24.67 4.16 -9.55
N THR A 4 23.58 4.54 -10.18
CA THR A 4 22.26 4.49 -9.55
C THR A 4 21.74 3.06 -9.53
N VAL A 5 21.30 2.59 -8.35
CA VAL A 5 20.63 1.30 -8.16
C VAL A 5 19.20 1.56 -7.66
N LEU A 6 18.24 0.95 -8.31
CA LEU A 6 16.82 1.08 -7.92
C LEU A 6 16.51 0.13 -6.76
N MET A 7 15.68 0.59 -5.82
CA MET A 7 15.15 -0.21 -4.71
C MET A 7 13.64 -0.05 -4.60
N GLY A 8 12.91 -1.08 -5.00
CA GLY A 8 11.46 -1.17 -4.85
C GLY A 8 10.67 -0.06 -5.55
N ILE A 9 11.20 0.48 -6.65
CA ILE A 9 10.48 1.47 -7.45
C ILE A 9 9.36 0.81 -8.25
N GLY A 10 8.40 1.59 -8.72
CA GLY A 10 7.35 1.09 -9.60
C GLY A 10 6.74 2.18 -10.44
N MET A 11 6.04 1.78 -11.48
CA MET A 11 5.36 2.71 -12.37
C MET A 11 4.17 3.37 -11.66
N SER A 12 3.90 4.64 -12.01
CA SER A 12 2.79 5.42 -11.44
C SER A 12 1.46 5.20 -12.17
N SER A 13 1.51 4.63 -13.37
CA SER A 13 0.36 4.32 -14.22
C SER A 13 0.63 3.10 -15.09
N TYR A 14 -0.41 2.52 -15.68
CA TYR A 14 -0.31 1.48 -16.71
C TYR A 14 -0.05 2.07 -18.12
N ASP A 15 0.79 3.12 -18.20
CA ASP A 15 1.24 3.68 -19.48
C ASP A 15 2.66 3.19 -19.77
N ASP A 16 2.85 2.51 -20.89
CA ASP A 16 4.15 1.97 -21.34
C ASP A 16 4.80 2.82 -22.44
N ARG A 17 4.20 3.98 -22.76
CA ARG A 17 4.70 4.92 -23.76
C ARG A 17 5.78 5.80 -23.17
N PHE A 18 7.00 5.38 -23.32
CA PHE A 18 8.17 6.17 -22.92
C PHE A 18 8.85 6.73 -24.17
N ASP A 19 9.16 8.01 -24.13
CA ASP A 19 9.91 8.66 -25.18
C ASP A 19 11.36 8.16 -25.26
N LYS A 20 12.01 8.47 -26.38
CA LYS A 20 13.40 8.06 -26.62
C LYS A 20 14.36 8.64 -25.57
N TYR A 21 14.13 9.90 -25.18
CA TYR A 21 14.98 10.59 -24.20
C TYR A 21 14.93 9.91 -22.83
N THR A 22 13.73 9.58 -22.32
CA THR A 22 13.56 8.85 -21.05
C THR A 22 14.28 7.50 -21.07
N LYS A 23 14.16 6.73 -22.16
CA LYS A 23 14.84 5.44 -22.32
C LYS A 23 16.37 5.59 -22.31
N GLU A 24 16.91 6.54 -23.05
CA GLU A 24 18.35 6.81 -23.12
C GLU A 24 18.88 7.31 -21.77
N MET A 25 18.16 8.20 -21.10
CA MET A 25 18.52 8.72 -19.79
C MET A 25 18.58 7.59 -18.76
N LEU A 26 17.54 6.76 -18.63
CA LEU A 26 17.54 5.61 -17.72
C LEU A 26 18.68 4.64 -18.04
N SER A 27 18.90 4.36 -19.32
CA SER A 27 20.01 3.50 -19.74
C SER A 27 21.39 4.05 -19.38
N THR A 28 21.53 5.36 -19.23
CA THR A 28 22.80 6.03 -18.91
C THR A 28 23.03 6.08 -17.41
N ILE A 29 22.00 6.40 -16.61
CA ILE A 29 22.16 6.61 -15.17
C ILE A 29 22.10 5.32 -14.35
N LEU A 30 21.39 4.29 -14.85
CA LEU A 30 21.24 3.02 -14.14
C LEU A 30 22.50 2.16 -14.26
N SER A 31 22.90 1.56 -13.15
CA SER A 31 24.04 0.64 -13.10
C SER A 31 23.84 -0.52 -14.08
N LYS A 32 24.94 -0.91 -14.75
CA LYS A 32 24.99 -2.11 -15.60
C LYS A 32 25.44 -3.35 -14.82
N GLU A 33 26.03 -3.15 -13.65
CA GLU A 33 26.66 -4.21 -12.86
C GLU A 33 25.74 -4.72 -11.76
N TYR A 34 24.98 -3.81 -11.13
CA TYR A 34 24.10 -4.14 -10.02
C TYR A 34 22.68 -4.46 -10.49
N LEU A 35 22.04 -5.38 -9.77
CA LEU A 35 20.61 -5.66 -9.95
C LEU A 35 19.75 -4.51 -9.44
N HIS A 36 18.77 -4.12 -10.22
CA HIS A 36 17.73 -3.17 -9.82
C HIS A 36 16.54 -3.92 -9.23
N SER A 37 15.95 -3.36 -8.19
CA SER A 37 14.75 -3.87 -7.55
C SER A 37 13.54 -3.02 -7.93
N VAL A 38 12.47 -3.69 -8.34
CA VAL A 38 11.15 -3.10 -8.55
C VAL A 38 10.13 -3.73 -7.61
N ARG A 39 8.99 -3.04 -7.40
CA ARG A 39 7.98 -3.46 -6.41
C ARG A 39 6.91 -4.39 -6.95
N ASP A 40 6.81 -4.55 -8.27
CA ASP A 40 5.76 -5.33 -8.93
C ASP A 40 6.22 -5.86 -10.29
N SER A 41 5.55 -6.91 -10.78
CA SER A 41 5.86 -7.57 -12.04
C SER A 41 5.63 -6.68 -13.26
N TYR A 42 4.67 -5.75 -13.20
CA TYR A 42 4.43 -4.80 -14.28
C TYR A 42 5.64 -3.88 -14.49
N SER A 43 6.19 -3.33 -13.41
CA SER A 43 7.38 -2.47 -13.47
C SER A 43 8.62 -3.21 -13.99
N GLU A 44 8.79 -4.50 -13.62
CA GLU A 44 9.84 -5.36 -14.15
C GLU A 44 9.72 -5.53 -15.67
N GLU A 45 8.52 -5.85 -16.14
CA GLU A 45 8.22 -6.02 -17.57
C GLU A 45 8.51 -4.75 -18.37
N ILE A 46 8.07 -3.59 -17.88
CA ILE A 46 8.29 -2.31 -18.55
C ILE A 46 9.78 -1.99 -18.68
N LEU A 47 10.56 -2.11 -17.59
CA LEU A 47 12.00 -1.87 -17.66
C LEU A 47 12.73 -2.86 -18.58
N HIS A 48 12.29 -4.13 -18.61
CA HIS A 48 12.80 -5.11 -19.57
C HIS A 48 12.49 -4.72 -21.01
N LYS A 49 11.29 -4.21 -21.32
CA LYS A 49 10.93 -3.70 -22.66
C LYS A 49 11.77 -2.48 -23.05
N MET A 50 12.21 -1.67 -22.07
CA MET A 50 13.14 -0.55 -22.30
C MET A 50 14.59 -1.00 -22.53
N GLY A 51 14.91 -2.30 -22.42
CA GLY A 51 16.24 -2.85 -22.58
C GLY A 51 17.09 -2.93 -21.32
N ILE A 52 16.53 -2.56 -20.16
CA ILE A 52 17.20 -2.68 -18.84
C ILE A 52 16.97 -4.10 -18.32
N LYS A 53 17.93 -5.01 -18.52
CA LYS A 53 17.77 -6.45 -18.26
C LYS A 53 18.12 -6.88 -16.83
N ASN A 54 18.93 -6.12 -16.13
CA ASN A 54 19.36 -6.40 -14.75
C ASN A 54 18.33 -5.88 -13.71
N VAL A 55 17.06 -6.17 -13.92
CA VAL A 55 15.94 -5.79 -13.05
C VAL A 55 15.24 -7.06 -12.56
N ILE A 56 14.85 -7.07 -11.29
CA ILE A 56 14.06 -8.15 -10.68
C ILE A 56 12.95 -7.58 -9.80
N ASN A 57 11.80 -8.22 -9.80
CA ASN A 57 10.73 -7.91 -8.86
C ASN A 57 11.08 -8.47 -7.47
N THR A 58 11.25 -7.58 -6.50
CA THR A 58 11.49 -7.93 -5.09
C THR A 58 10.28 -7.65 -4.20
N GLY A 59 9.17 -7.23 -4.78
CA GLY A 59 8.06 -6.65 -4.03
C GLY A 59 8.43 -5.28 -3.43
N CYS A 60 7.45 -4.64 -2.81
CA CYS A 60 7.69 -3.39 -2.10
C CYS A 60 8.54 -3.65 -0.84
N PRO A 61 9.66 -2.92 -0.63
CA PRO A 61 10.52 -3.11 0.55
C PRO A 61 9.80 -2.97 1.89
N THR A 62 8.75 -2.17 1.95
CA THR A 62 7.94 -2.03 3.17
C THR A 62 7.17 -3.30 3.54
N MET A 63 7.07 -4.27 2.62
CA MET A 63 6.41 -5.56 2.83
C MET A 63 7.37 -6.69 3.20
N TRP A 64 8.70 -6.51 3.11
CA TRP A 64 9.65 -7.62 3.26
C TRP A 64 9.59 -8.34 4.61
N ASN A 65 9.04 -7.70 5.64
CA ASN A 65 8.82 -8.30 6.96
C ASN A 65 7.46 -9.03 7.10
N LEU A 66 6.61 -9.00 6.08
CA LEU A 66 5.32 -9.69 6.08
C LEU A 66 5.51 -11.17 5.71
N THR A 67 6.33 -11.87 6.51
CA THR A 67 6.59 -13.31 6.32
C THR A 67 5.34 -14.13 6.65
N PRO A 68 5.28 -15.41 6.23
CA PRO A 68 4.18 -16.29 6.61
C PRO A 68 3.98 -16.40 8.14
N GLU A 69 5.08 -16.44 8.90
CA GLU A 69 5.08 -16.51 10.37
C GLU A 69 4.54 -15.22 11.01
N HIS A 70 4.74 -14.07 10.34
CA HIS A 70 4.13 -12.81 10.76
C HIS A 70 2.65 -12.78 10.40
N CYS A 71 2.30 -13.11 9.17
CA CYS A 71 0.94 -13.02 8.65
C CYS A 71 -0.05 -13.95 9.38
N ILE A 72 0.39 -15.14 9.82
CA ILE A 72 -0.48 -16.08 10.56
C ILE A 72 -0.94 -15.52 11.92
N LYS A 73 -0.24 -14.54 12.47
CA LYS A 73 -0.59 -13.88 13.75
C LYS A 73 -1.61 -12.77 13.58
N ILE A 74 -1.85 -12.31 12.35
CA ILE A 74 -2.82 -11.26 12.07
C ILE A 74 -4.23 -11.80 12.28
N PRO A 75 -5.11 -11.09 13.03
CA PRO A 75 -6.48 -11.54 13.28
C PRO A 75 -7.25 -11.79 11.99
N ILE A 76 -7.98 -12.90 11.93
CA ILE A 76 -8.85 -13.22 10.79
C ILE A 76 -10.21 -12.54 10.88
N ARG A 77 -10.63 -12.19 12.11
CA ARG A 77 -11.93 -11.54 12.41
C ARG A 77 -11.78 -10.05 12.52
N LYS A 78 -12.89 -9.36 12.28
CA LYS A 78 -13.03 -7.92 12.47
C LYS A 78 -12.72 -7.51 13.92
N SER A 79 -11.91 -6.46 14.07
CA SER A 79 -11.60 -5.85 15.37
C SER A 79 -12.73 -4.93 15.86
N LYS A 80 -12.57 -4.36 17.05
CA LYS A 80 -13.55 -3.43 17.63
C LYS A 80 -13.45 -2.03 17.04
N ASN A 81 -12.24 -1.59 16.74
CA ASN A 81 -11.92 -0.25 16.25
C ASN A 81 -11.23 -0.31 14.90
N VAL A 82 -11.19 0.81 14.20
CA VAL A 82 -10.52 0.92 12.89
C VAL A 82 -9.72 2.21 12.80
N ILE A 83 -8.54 2.14 12.17
CA ILE A 83 -7.85 3.31 11.67
C ILE A 83 -8.06 3.41 10.16
N CYS A 84 -8.43 4.61 9.71
CA CYS A 84 -8.71 4.92 8.31
C CYS A 84 -7.77 5.98 7.78
N THR A 85 -7.55 5.98 6.48
CA THR A 85 -6.86 7.04 5.76
C THR A 85 -7.59 7.35 4.46
N ILE A 86 -7.53 8.61 4.06
CA ILE A 86 -8.00 9.05 2.73
C ILE A 86 -6.85 9.69 1.95
N THR A 87 -7.10 9.98 0.68
CA THR A 87 -6.09 10.50 -0.24
C THR A 87 -6.60 11.76 -0.92
N ASP A 88 -5.90 12.87 -0.74
CA ASP A 88 -6.23 14.19 -1.26
C ASP A 88 -6.06 14.34 -2.77
N TYR A 89 -5.08 13.67 -3.37
CA TYR A 89 -4.76 13.78 -4.80
C TYR A 89 -5.68 12.97 -5.73
N ASN A 90 -6.53 12.10 -5.18
CA ASN A 90 -7.53 11.34 -5.93
C ASN A 90 -8.82 11.29 -5.13
N GLN A 91 -9.52 12.45 -5.09
CA GLN A 91 -10.72 12.64 -4.29
C GLN A 91 -11.95 12.03 -4.98
N ASP A 92 -12.79 11.37 -4.19
CA ASP A 92 -14.12 10.89 -4.59
C ASP A 92 -15.05 11.01 -3.39
N ILE A 93 -15.72 12.16 -3.28
CA ILE A 93 -16.51 12.50 -2.10
C ILE A 93 -17.61 11.47 -1.83
N GLU A 94 -18.26 10.98 -2.87
CA GLU A 94 -19.36 10.04 -2.72
C GLU A 94 -18.90 8.70 -2.16
N ARG A 95 -17.84 8.13 -2.75
CA ARG A 95 -17.32 6.82 -2.33
C ARG A 95 -16.56 6.89 -1.01
N ASP A 96 -15.85 7.99 -0.77
CA ASP A 96 -15.14 8.18 0.51
C ASP A 96 -16.13 8.45 1.65
N GLN A 97 -17.22 9.21 1.43
CA GLN A 97 -18.31 9.33 2.40
C GLN A 97 -18.93 7.97 2.69
N LYS A 98 -19.24 7.19 1.65
CA LYS A 98 -19.80 5.84 1.83
C LYS A 98 -18.87 4.92 2.61
N MET A 99 -17.55 5.01 2.38
CA MET A 99 -16.56 4.28 3.17
C MET A 99 -16.67 4.67 4.66
N PHE A 100 -16.74 5.97 5.00
CA PHE A 100 -16.87 6.41 6.39
C PHE A 100 -18.19 5.96 7.01
N ASP A 101 -19.30 6.03 6.29
CA ASP A 101 -20.61 5.54 6.78
C ASP A 101 -20.52 4.06 7.15
N ILE A 102 -19.96 3.24 6.26
CA ILE A 102 -19.73 1.80 6.52
C ILE A 102 -18.83 1.60 7.75
N LEU A 103 -17.76 2.38 7.90
CA LEU A 103 -16.84 2.24 9.04
C LEU A 103 -17.53 2.59 10.36
N VAL A 104 -18.32 3.67 10.40
CA VAL A 104 -19.06 4.11 11.58
C VAL A 104 -20.13 3.10 12.00
N GLU A 105 -20.79 2.46 11.03
CA GLU A 105 -21.78 1.40 11.28
C GLU A 105 -21.15 0.12 11.83
N ASN A 106 -19.91 -0.19 11.41
CA ASN A 106 -19.29 -1.48 11.68
C ASN A 106 -18.28 -1.47 12.84
N TYR A 107 -17.80 -0.30 13.29
CA TYR A 107 -16.79 -0.19 14.35
C TYR A 107 -17.25 0.71 15.49
N ASN A 108 -16.71 0.46 16.68
CA ASN A 108 -17.02 1.27 17.87
C ASN A 108 -16.38 2.66 17.78
N GLN A 109 -15.12 2.72 17.33
CA GLN A 109 -14.33 3.92 17.15
C GLN A 109 -13.64 3.91 15.80
N VAL A 110 -13.67 5.04 15.09
CA VAL A 110 -12.98 5.25 13.83
C VAL A 110 -11.91 6.32 14.03
N PHE A 111 -10.65 5.97 13.89
CA PHE A 111 -9.53 6.90 13.86
C PHE A 111 -9.24 7.27 12.42
N VAL A 112 -8.98 8.54 12.14
CA VAL A 112 -8.62 9.02 10.79
C VAL A 112 -7.27 9.72 10.87
N TRP A 113 -6.24 9.07 10.32
CA TRP A 113 -4.90 9.64 10.31
C TRP A 113 -4.71 10.56 9.10
N ILE A 114 -4.27 11.79 9.40
CA ILE A 114 -3.94 12.82 8.43
C ILE A 114 -2.48 12.67 8.02
N GLN A 115 -2.21 12.46 6.74
CA GLN A 115 -0.84 12.37 6.24
C GLN A 115 -0.35 13.70 5.66
N GLY A 116 -1.14 14.35 4.84
CA GLY A 116 -0.80 15.59 4.14
C GLY A 116 -1.68 16.77 4.51
N ASP A 117 -1.23 17.99 4.14
CA ASP A 117 -1.96 19.24 4.41
C ASP A 117 -3.34 19.26 3.75
N TYR A 118 -3.45 18.71 2.57
CA TYR A 118 -4.69 18.68 1.80
C TYR A 118 -5.65 17.59 2.26
N ASP A 119 -5.19 16.55 2.96
CA ASP A 119 -6.07 15.53 3.55
C ASP A 119 -7.04 16.18 4.55
N GLU A 120 -6.54 17.11 5.40
CA GLU A 120 -7.38 17.82 6.37
C GLU A 120 -8.45 18.69 5.69
N GLN A 121 -8.07 19.38 4.61
CA GLN A 121 -9.03 20.17 3.83
C GLN A 121 -10.08 19.30 3.16
N TYR A 122 -9.65 18.13 2.66
CA TYR A 122 -10.55 17.18 2.03
C TYR A 122 -11.54 16.57 3.02
N ILE A 123 -11.07 16.17 4.20
CA ILE A 123 -11.91 15.63 5.28
C ILE A 123 -13.00 16.62 5.71
N LYS A 124 -12.72 17.92 5.78
CA LYS A 124 -13.72 18.95 6.12
C LYS A 124 -14.90 19.05 5.11
N ARG A 125 -14.76 18.46 3.92
CA ARG A 125 -15.83 18.38 2.92
C ARG A 125 -16.74 17.16 3.09
N LEU A 126 -16.36 16.22 3.95
CA LEU A 126 -17.12 15.04 4.27
C LEU A 126 -17.98 15.28 5.52
N ASN A 127 -19.12 14.62 5.58
CA ASN A 127 -20.01 14.67 6.74
C ASN A 127 -19.58 13.61 7.75
N LEU A 128 -18.70 13.97 8.67
CA LEU A 128 -18.12 13.04 9.62
C LEU A 128 -18.99 12.87 10.86
N ASP A 129 -19.23 11.61 11.25
CA ASP A 129 -19.88 11.25 12.49
C ASP A 129 -19.00 11.56 13.71
N ARG A 130 -19.64 11.79 14.88
CA ARG A 130 -18.97 12.02 16.17
C ARG A 130 -18.08 10.87 16.66
N LYS A 131 -18.24 9.66 16.13
CA LYS A 131 -17.37 8.51 16.42
C LYS A 131 -16.01 8.62 15.76
N ILE A 132 -15.80 9.59 14.88
CA ILE A 132 -14.56 9.78 14.14
C ILE A 132 -13.62 10.66 14.96
N VAL A 133 -12.43 10.15 15.23
CA VAL A 133 -11.35 10.86 15.91
C VAL A 133 -10.23 11.13 14.91
N ILE A 134 -9.92 12.40 14.70
CA ILE A 134 -8.80 12.81 13.84
C ILE A 134 -7.50 12.57 14.58
N VAL A 135 -6.58 11.84 13.94
CA VAL A 135 -5.22 11.58 14.41
C VAL A 135 -4.28 12.54 13.70
N GLU A 136 -3.45 13.21 14.48
CA GLU A 136 -2.48 14.18 13.99
C GLU A 136 -1.50 13.59 12.96
N ARG A 137 -0.85 14.47 12.24
CA ARG A 137 0.17 14.12 11.26
C ARG A 137 1.39 13.49 11.89
N GLY A 138 2.13 12.78 11.06
CA GLY A 138 3.41 12.18 11.42
C GLY A 138 3.31 10.69 11.70
N LEU A 139 4.39 10.00 11.39
CA LEU A 139 4.47 8.55 11.56
C LEU A 139 4.37 8.13 13.02
N GLU A 140 4.85 8.96 13.94
CA GLU A 140 4.78 8.68 15.37
C GLU A 140 3.32 8.64 15.85
N ALA A 141 2.48 9.58 15.40
CA ALA A 141 1.06 9.60 15.73
C ALA A 141 0.34 8.36 15.17
N LEU A 142 0.63 7.99 13.91
CA LEU A 142 0.14 6.74 13.32
C LEU A 142 0.58 5.53 14.13
N ASP A 143 1.87 5.42 14.46
CA ASP A 143 2.42 4.30 15.21
C ASP A 143 1.82 4.17 16.62
N ASN A 144 1.54 5.28 17.28
CA ASN A 144 0.92 5.28 18.60
C ASN A 144 -0.51 4.71 18.55
N ILE A 145 -1.25 4.94 17.48
CA ILE A 145 -2.54 4.27 17.26
C ILE A 145 -2.33 2.80 16.89
N LEU A 146 -1.36 2.48 16.01
CA LEU A 146 -1.07 1.10 15.60
C LEU A 146 -0.49 0.22 16.71
N LYS A 147 -0.06 0.77 17.83
CA LYS A 147 0.32 0.00 19.03
C LYS A 147 -0.87 -0.49 19.86
N GLN A 148 -2.08 0.01 19.58
CA GLN A 148 -3.29 -0.39 20.30
C GLN A 148 -3.76 -1.77 19.82
N ASP A 149 -4.29 -2.57 20.73
CA ASP A 149 -4.97 -3.81 20.39
C ASP A 149 -6.37 -3.59 19.81
N ASN A 150 -6.94 -4.63 19.18
CA ASN A 150 -8.30 -4.62 18.65
C ASN A 150 -8.55 -3.53 17.61
N LEU A 151 -7.60 -3.35 16.70
CA LEU A 151 -7.63 -2.37 15.64
C LEU A 151 -7.55 -3.04 14.26
N ASP A 152 -8.40 -2.63 13.32
CA ASP A 152 -8.28 -2.91 11.89
C ASP A 152 -7.74 -1.67 11.18
N TYR A 153 -7.26 -1.84 9.95
CA TYR A 153 -7.00 -0.76 9.03
C TYR A 153 -7.94 -0.86 7.81
N VAL A 154 -8.56 0.25 7.43
CA VAL A 154 -9.30 0.40 6.17
C VAL A 154 -8.99 1.78 5.59
N GLY A 155 -8.49 1.88 4.35
CA GLY A 155 -8.24 3.21 3.78
C GLY A 155 -7.51 3.20 2.45
N THR A 156 -7.38 4.38 1.85
CA THR A 156 -6.86 4.57 0.50
C THR A 156 -5.33 4.72 0.43
N ARG A 157 -4.65 4.92 1.56
CA ARG A 157 -3.17 5.04 1.62
C ARG A 157 -2.51 3.66 1.71
N LEU A 158 -2.02 3.15 0.58
CA LEU A 158 -1.39 1.84 0.44
C LEU A 158 -0.35 1.55 1.54
N HIS A 159 0.62 2.44 1.73
CA HIS A 159 1.70 2.20 2.68
C HIS A 159 1.28 2.30 4.15
N ALA A 160 0.22 3.05 4.46
CA ALA A 160 -0.35 3.02 5.81
C ALA A 160 -1.00 1.66 6.11
N GLY A 161 -1.69 1.06 5.13
CA GLY A 161 -2.22 -0.29 5.25
C GLY A 161 -1.15 -1.37 5.38
N ILE A 162 -0.07 -1.29 4.60
CA ILE A 162 1.09 -2.17 4.73
C ILE A 162 1.75 -2.02 6.11
N ARG A 163 1.86 -0.79 6.61
CA ARG A 163 2.38 -0.53 7.96
C ARG A 163 1.49 -1.15 9.03
N ALA A 164 0.17 -1.02 8.92
CA ALA A 164 -0.76 -1.68 9.83
C ALA A 164 -0.62 -3.20 9.82
N LEU A 165 -0.44 -3.83 8.64
CA LEU A 165 -0.09 -5.26 8.54
C LEU A 165 1.20 -5.58 9.31
N SER A 166 2.23 -4.72 9.21
CA SER A 166 3.51 -4.93 9.91
C SER A 166 3.37 -4.81 11.43
N PHE A 167 2.37 -4.08 11.93
CA PHE A 167 2.01 -4.05 13.35
C PHE A 167 1.10 -5.21 13.77
N GLY A 168 0.73 -6.10 12.85
CA GLY A 168 -0.11 -7.26 13.13
C GLY A 168 -1.61 -7.00 13.03
N HIS A 169 -2.02 -5.90 12.41
CA HIS A 169 -3.44 -5.56 12.24
C HIS A 169 -3.99 -6.08 10.92
N ARG A 170 -5.21 -6.57 10.96
CA ARG A 170 -6.00 -6.90 9.78
C ARG A 170 -6.23 -5.64 8.97
N SER A 171 -5.91 -5.69 7.67
CA SER A 171 -5.95 -4.50 6.82
C SER A 171 -6.72 -4.76 5.54
N ILE A 172 -7.51 -3.76 5.13
CA ILE A 172 -8.22 -3.71 3.84
C ILE A 172 -7.83 -2.41 3.16
N ILE A 173 -7.13 -2.48 2.04
CA ILE A 173 -6.67 -1.31 1.31
C ILE A 173 -7.68 -0.99 0.21
N ILE A 174 -8.19 0.24 0.18
CA ILE A 174 -9.04 0.72 -0.90
C ILE A 174 -8.14 1.11 -2.06
N SER A 175 -8.20 0.34 -3.14
CA SER A 175 -7.40 0.60 -4.34
C SER A 175 -7.99 1.77 -5.13
N ILE A 176 -7.21 2.84 -5.24
CA ILE A 176 -7.57 4.07 -5.96
C ILE A 176 -6.72 4.28 -7.20
N ASP A 177 -5.68 3.49 -7.36
CA ASP A 177 -4.74 3.55 -8.49
C ASP A 177 -4.06 2.19 -8.71
N ASN A 178 -3.26 2.10 -9.78
CA ASN A 178 -2.57 0.90 -10.20
C ASN A 178 -1.57 0.33 -9.17
N ARG A 179 -1.10 1.12 -8.20
CA ARG A 179 -0.06 0.68 -7.24
C ARG A 179 -0.57 -0.42 -6.31
N ALA A 180 -1.75 -0.21 -5.72
CA ALA A 180 -2.35 -1.20 -4.85
C ALA A 180 -2.77 -2.46 -5.62
N GLU A 181 -3.30 -2.28 -6.83
CA GLU A 181 -3.71 -3.37 -7.71
C GLU A 181 -2.53 -4.24 -8.14
N SER A 182 -1.45 -3.65 -8.66
CA SER A 182 -0.26 -4.39 -9.10
C SER A 182 0.37 -5.19 -7.96
N ILE A 183 0.53 -4.56 -6.79
CA ILE A 183 1.06 -5.23 -5.62
C ILE A 183 0.12 -6.36 -5.16
N ALA A 184 -1.19 -6.12 -5.13
CA ALA A 184 -2.15 -7.15 -4.73
C ALA A 184 -2.15 -8.36 -5.66
N LYS A 185 -2.03 -8.13 -6.96
CA LYS A 185 -1.92 -9.19 -7.97
C LYS A 185 -0.69 -10.09 -7.73
N ASP A 186 0.44 -9.49 -7.40
CA ASP A 186 1.68 -10.23 -7.19
C ASP A 186 1.77 -10.88 -5.81
N THR A 187 1.18 -10.27 -4.78
CA THR A 187 1.44 -10.65 -3.38
C THR A 187 0.23 -11.18 -2.62
N GLY A 188 -0.98 -11.00 -3.13
CA GLY A 188 -2.21 -11.31 -2.40
C GLY A 188 -2.58 -10.27 -1.33
N LEU A 189 -2.04 -9.04 -1.41
CA LEU A 189 -2.40 -7.94 -0.51
C LEU A 189 -3.92 -7.72 -0.49
N PRO A 190 -4.57 -7.66 0.70
CA PRO A 190 -6.02 -7.50 0.78
C PRO A 190 -6.46 -6.12 0.29
N ILE A 191 -7.12 -6.07 -0.85
CA ILE A 191 -7.68 -4.83 -1.42
C ILE A 191 -9.18 -4.93 -1.66
N VAL A 192 -9.83 -3.75 -1.74
CA VAL A 192 -11.15 -3.54 -2.33
C VAL A 192 -10.99 -2.41 -3.34
N TYR A 193 -11.48 -2.57 -4.55
CA TYR A 193 -11.47 -1.49 -5.53
C TYR A 193 -12.40 -0.37 -5.09
N ARG A 194 -12.04 0.87 -5.35
CA ARG A 194 -12.82 2.04 -4.92
C ARG A 194 -14.24 2.02 -5.50
N GLU A 195 -14.39 1.60 -6.74
CA GLU A 195 -15.68 1.43 -7.41
C GLU A 195 -16.58 0.37 -6.74
N ASP A 196 -15.97 -0.55 -6.01
CA ASP A 196 -16.65 -1.64 -5.30
C ASP A 196 -16.96 -1.31 -3.82
N VAL A 197 -16.62 -0.13 -3.32
CA VAL A 197 -16.84 0.25 -1.91
C VAL A 197 -18.30 0.03 -1.51
N ASN A 198 -19.27 0.49 -2.32
CA ASN A 198 -20.69 0.37 -2.04
C ASN A 198 -21.19 -1.08 -1.95
N SER A 199 -20.58 -1.99 -2.70
CA SER A 199 -21.08 -3.37 -2.87
C SER A 199 -20.28 -4.43 -2.12
N LYS A 200 -18.98 -4.18 -1.88
CA LYS A 200 -18.07 -5.21 -1.37
C LYS A 200 -17.41 -4.87 -0.04
N LEU A 201 -17.25 -3.57 0.31
CA LEU A 201 -16.46 -3.19 1.48
C LEU A 201 -17.05 -3.76 2.78
N GLU A 202 -18.34 -3.55 3.02
CA GLU A 202 -19.00 -4.03 4.24
C GLU A 202 -18.91 -5.56 4.36
N LYS A 203 -19.19 -6.29 3.29
CA LYS A 203 -19.05 -7.74 3.25
C LYS A 203 -17.62 -8.18 3.58
N LYS A 204 -16.60 -7.47 3.04
CA LYS A 204 -15.21 -7.74 3.31
C LYS A 204 -14.84 -7.47 4.76
N ILE A 205 -15.34 -6.39 5.36
CA ILE A 205 -15.17 -6.07 6.78
C ILE A 205 -15.75 -7.19 7.67
N GLN A 206 -16.97 -7.63 7.39
CA GLN A 206 -17.68 -8.64 8.18
C GLN A 206 -17.15 -10.08 7.96
N SER A 207 -16.50 -10.35 6.84
CA SER A 207 -15.99 -11.68 6.54
C SER A 207 -14.75 -12.03 7.37
N GLU A 208 -14.60 -13.29 7.73
CA GLU A 208 -13.32 -13.83 8.19
C GLU A 208 -12.40 -14.05 6.98
N PHE A 209 -11.16 -13.59 7.05
CA PHE A 209 -10.16 -13.92 6.04
C PHE A 209 -8.75 -13.98 6.64
N VAL A 210 -7.97 -14.90 6.10
CA VAL A 210 -6.55 -15.03 6.45
C VAL A 210 -5.74 -14.03 5.63
N THR A 211 -4.90 -13.24 6.29
CA THR A 211 -3.89 -12.44 5.59
C THR A 211 -2.78 -13.37 5.10
N LYS A 212 -2.66 -13.48 3.78
CA LYS A 212 -1.62 -14.31 3.15
C LYS A 212 -0.87 -13.44 2.15
N ILE A 213 0.37 -13.10 2.49
CA ILE A 213 1.25 -12.32 1.63
C ILE A 213 2.31 -13.27 1.05
N THR A 214 2.43 -13.27 -0.27
CA THR A 214 3.46 -14.02 -1.00
C THR A 214 4.55 -13.04 -1.43
N LEU A 215 5.75 -13.21 -0.90
CA LEU A 215 6.90 -12.38 -1.24
C LEU A 215 7.87 -13.15 -2.16
N PRO A 216 8.52 -12.50 -3.12
CA PRO A 216 9.57 -13.09 -3.97
C PRO A 216 10.89 -13.18 -3.18
N VAL A 217 10.94 -14.05 -2.16
CA VAL A 217 12.03 -14.13 -1.18
C VAL A 217 13.38 -14.35 -1.84
N ASP A 218 13.46 -15.21 -2.85
CA ASP A 218 14.70 -15.50 -3.57
C ASP A 218 15.25 -14.25 -4.28
N ASN A 219 14.36 -13.46 -4.89
CA ASN A 219 14.72 -12.20 -5.54
C ASN A 219 15.17 -11.15 -4.51
N ILE A 220 14.47 -11.06 -3.37
CA ILE A 220 14.86 -10.17 -2.26
C ILE A 220 16.27 -10.50 -1.78
N GLU A 221 16.55 -11.76 -1.49
CA GLU A 221 17.88 -12.19 -1.02
C GLU A 221 18.96 -12.05 -2.10
N ARG A 222 18.63 -12.32 -3.36
CA ARG A 222 19.53 -12.10 -4.50
C ARG A 222 19.91 -10.62 -4.63
N TRP A 223 18.93 -9.71 -4.49
CA TRP A 223 19.17 -8.28 -4.57
C TRP A 223 20.00 -7.79 -3.39
N LYS A 224 19.72 -8.25 -2.16
CA LYS A 224 20.48 -7.85 -0.95
C LYS A 224 21.92 -8.34 -0.98
N ARG A 225 22.19 -9.56 -1.50
CA ARG A 225 23.52 -10.16 -1.50
C ARG A 225 24.57 -9.33 -2.24
N GLN A 226 24.20 -8.58 -3.26
CA GLN A 226 25.13 -7.75 -4.03
C GLN A 226 25.77 -6.62 -3.21
N PHE A 227 25.22 -6.26 -2.03
CA PHE A 227 25.74 -5.23 -1.13
C PHE A 227 26.47 -5.81 0.09
N LYS A 228 26.47 -7.13 0.26
CA LYS A 228 27.26 -7.78 1.32
C LYS A 228 28.71 -7.88 0.85
N LYS A 229 29.62 -7.24 1.58
CA LYS A 229 31.05 -7.43 1.41
C LYS A 229 31.51 -8.73 2.07
#